data_3997d8032ca49e3e5a8603f8c52d9f80
#
_entry.id   3997d8032ca49e3e5a8603f8c52d9f80
#
_cell.length_a   1.000
_cell.length_b   1.000
_cell.length_c   1.000
_cell.angle_alpha   90.00
_cell.angle_beta   90.00
_cell.angle_gamma   90.00
#
_symmetry.space_group_name_H-M   'P 1'
#
loop_
_entity.id
_entity.type
_entity.pdbx_description
1 polymer ?
#
loop_
_entity_poly.entity_id
_entity_poly.type
_entity_poly.pdbx_seq_one_letter_code
_entity_poly.pdbx_strand_id
1 'polypeptide(L)'
;MGQKVNPHGMRVGVIKDWDSRWYAEKDFSDFLVEDYNIREFLKKKLYSAGVSKIEIERASERVKVIIYTAKPGVIIGKGGADIENLKKELAKLTDKKLVVDIKEIKRPDREAQLVAESIAQQLENRVSFRRAMKSTMGRSMKAGALGIKTAVSGRLGGADIARTEFYSEGTIPLQTLRADIDYGFAEADTTYGKLGVKVWIYKGEVLPTKAKEGSEQ
;
A
#
# COMPACT_ATOMS: atom_id res chain seq x y z
N MET A 1 18.88 20.70 -1.32
CA MET A 1 18.59 19.25 -1.33
C MET A 1 17.47 19.00 -2.33
N GLY A 2 17.61 17.98 -3.20
CA GLY A 2 16.60 17.70 -4.22
C GLY A 2 15.32 17.07 -3.67
N GLN A 3 14.24 17.17 -4.43
CA GLN A 3 12.97 16.52 -4.17
C GLN A 3 13.13 14.99 -4.26
N LYS A 4 12.56 14.25 -3.30
CA LYS A 4 12.58 12.78 -3.32
C LYS A 4 11.39 12.27 -4.11
N VAL A 5 11.64 11.36 -5.04
CA VAL A 5 10.62 10.69 -5.85
C VAL A 5 10.04 9.49 -5.10
N ASN A 6 8.81 9.09 -5.41
CA ASN A 6 8.20 7.87 -4.89
C ASN A 6 9.02 6.65 -5.33
N PRO A 7 9.49 5.81 -4.39
CA PRO A 7 10.33 4.64 -4.69
C PRO A 7 9.66 3.63 -5.62
N HIS A 8 8.35 3.49 -5.54
CA HIS A 8 7.57 2.63 -6.42
C HIS A 8 7.64 3.12 -7.87
N GLY A 9 7.39 4.43 -8.10
CA GLY A 9 7.44 5.03 -9.42
C GLY A 9 8.81 4.93 -10.10
N MET A 10 9.91 5.05 -9.35
CA MET A 10 11.26 4.84 -9.88
C MET A 10 11.55 3.42 -10.37
N ARG A 11 10.80 2.43 -9.87
CA ARG A 11 11.02 0.99 -10.11
C ARG A 11 10.02 0.38 -11.05
N VAL A 12 9.04 1.15 -11.50
CA VAL A 12 8.07 0.70 -12.52
C VAL A 12 8.83 0.41 -13.84
N GLY A 13 8.56 -0.76 -14.42
CA GLY A 13 9.26 -1.24 -15.61
C GLY A 13 10.64 -1.87 -15.35
N VAL A 14 11.17 -1.82 -14.11
CA VAL A 14 12.43 -2.49 -13.72
C VAL A 14 12.13 -3.71 -12.86
N ILE A 15 11.53 -3.52 -11.67
CA ILE A 15 11.19 -4.60 -10.74
C ILE A 15 9.74 -4.55 -10.26
N LYS A 16 9.05 -3.45 -10.49
CA LYS A 16 7.63 -3.24 -10.13
C LYS A 16 6.81 -3.09 -11.39
N ASP A 17 5.54 -3.47 -11.27
CA ASP A 17 4.54 -3.29 -12.29
C ASP A 17 3.49 -2.27 -11.85
N TRP A 18 2.62 -1.86 -12.78
CA TRP A 18 1.52 -0.95 -12.52
C TRP A 18 0.44 -1.60 -11.65
N ASP A 19 -0.23 -0.78 -10.84
CA ASP A 19 -1.38 -1.22 -10.04
C ASP A 19 -2.65 -1.35 -10.88
N SER A 20 -2.72 -0.65 -12.01
CA SER A 20 -3.75 -0.79 -13.03
C SER A 20 -3.12 -1.39 -14.28
N ARG A 21 -3.65 -2.53 -14.75
CA ARG A 21 -3.17 -3.28 -15.92
C ARG A 21 -4.23 -3.29 -16.98
N TRP A 22 -4.23 -2.28 -17.83
CA TRP A 22 -5.11 -2.15 -18.97
C TRP A 22 -4.56 -1.15 -19.98
N TYR A 23 -5.08 -1.22 -21.19
CA TYR A 23 -4.79 -0.29 -22.25
C TYR A 23 -6.10 0.27 -22.83
N ALA A 24 -6.17 1.57 -23.08
CA ALA A 24 -7.28 2.23 -23.74
C ALA A 24 -6.78 3.44 -24.53
N GLU A 25 -7.37 3.69 -25.70
CA GLU A 25 -7.03 4.85 -26.54
C GLU A 25 -8.02 6.01 -26.30
N LYS A 26 -9.32 5.75 -26.46
CA LYS A 26 -10.36 6.78 -26.37
C LYS A 26 -10.94 6.94 -24.95
N ASP A 27 -11.15 5.84 -24.25
CA ASP A 27 -11.84 5.81 -22.94
C ASP A 27 -10.86 5.86 -21.75
N PHE A 28 -9.63 6.35 -21.99
CA PHE A 28 -8.59 6.38 -20.96
C PHE A 28 -8.97 7.20 -19.73
N SER A 29 -9.56 8.41 -19.96
CA SER A 29 -9.98 9.31 -18.89
C SER A 29 -11.05 8.67 -18.01
N ASP A 30 -12.03 8.03 -18.63
CA ASP A 30 -13.18 7.45 -17.92
C ASP A 30 -12.75 6.25 -17.09
N PHE A 31 -11.92 5.38 -17.64
CA PHE A 31 -11.36 4.24 -16.90
C PHE A 31 -10.47 4.66 -15.75
N LEU A 32 -9.72 5.75 -15.90
CA LEU A 32 -8.87 6.26 -14.82
C LEU A 32 -9.71 6.79 -13.65
N VAL A 33 -10.76 7.56 -13.95
CA VAL A 33 -11.69 8.10 -12.94
C VAL A 33 -12.44 6.97 -12.24
N GLU A 34 -12.91 5.98 -13.00
CA GLU A 34 -13.58 4.80 -12.46
C GLU A 34 -12.65 3.99 -11.53
N ASP A 35 -11.40 3.73 -11.94
CA ASP A 35 -10.41 3.05 -11.11
C ASP A 35 -10.11 3.81 -9.81
N TYR A 36 -10.03 5.13 -9.88
CA TYR A 36 -9.83 5.98 -8.70
C TYR A 36 -11.01 5.86 -7.73
N ASN A 37 -12.24 5.96 -8.23
CA ASN A 37 -13.45 5.84 -7.42
C ASN A 37 -13.57 4.45 -6.77
N ILE A 38 -13.25 3.38 -7.50
CA ILE A 38 -13.23 2.00 -6.98
C ILE A 38 -12.21 1.89 -5.83
N ARG A 39 -10.98 2.39 -6.01
CA ARG A 39 -9.94 2.33 -4.99
C ARG A 39 -10.32 3.12 -3.75
N GLU A 40 -10.82 4.33 -3.91
CA GLU A 40 -11.23 5.18 -2.79
C GLU A 40 -12.37 4.55 -1.98
N PHE A 41 -13.39 4.07 -2.68
CA PHE A 41 -14.51 3.36 -2.06
C PHE A 41 -14.06 2.14 -1.27
N LEU A 42 -13.25 1.27 -1.88
CA LEU A 42 -12.72 0.07 -1.24
C LEU A 42 -11.85 0.41 -0.03
N LYS A 43 -10.97 1.41 -0.15
CA LYS A 43 -10.08 1.80 0.95
C LYS A 43 -10.88 2.32 2.15
N LYS A 44 -11.89 3.15 1.92
CA LYS A 44 -12.77 3.67 2.97
C LYS A 44 -13.57 2.56 3.65
N LYS A 45 -14.19 1.69 2.87
CA LYS A 45 -15.05 0.61 3.40
C LYS A 45 -14.29 -0.48 4.11
N LEU A 46 -13.12 -0.85 3.59
CA LEU A 46 -12.31 -1.98 4.08
C LEU A 46 -11.12 -1.55 4.94
N TYR A 47 -11.15 -0.35 5.52
CA TYR A 47 -10.05 0.17 6.35
C TYR A 47 -9.73 -0.76 7.53
N SER A 48 -10.76 -1.34 8.18
CA SER A 48 -10.60 -2.28 9.30
C SER A 48 -9.99 -3.63 8.92
N ALA A 49 -10.09 -4.01 7.64
CA ALA A 49 -9.52 -5.25 7.12
C ALA A 49 -8.02 -5.15 6.84
N GLY A 50 -7.44 -3.95 6.83
CA GLY A 50 -6.03 -3.71 6.55
C GLY A 50 -5.69 -4.03 5.09
N VAL A 51 -6.18 -3.19 4.18
CA VAL A 51 -5.90 -3.30 2.74
C VAL A 51 -4.59 -2.60 2.42
N SER A 52 -3.61 -3.36 1.93
CA SER A 52 -2.30 -2.84 1.52
C SER A 52 -2.33 -2.27 0.10
N LYS A 53 -2.83 -3.05 -0.86
CA LYS A 53 -2.78 -2.75 -2.28
C LYS A 53 -4.05 -3.21 -2.98
N ILE A 54 -4.48 -2.47 -3.99
CA ILE A 54 -5.61 -2.82 -4.86
C ILE A 54 -5.10 -2.77 -6.30
N GLU A 55 -5.10 -3.92 -6.97
CA GLU A 55 -4.77 -4.03 -8.39
C GLU A 55 -6.05 -4.16 -9.20
N ILE A 56 -6.09 -3.50 -10.37
CA ILE A 56 -7.23 -3.52 -11.26
C ILE A 56 -6.77 -3.98 -12.64
N GLU A 57 -7.34 -5.08 -13.12
CA GLU A 57 -7.13 -5.62 -14.45
C GLU A 57 -8.40 -5.42 -15.26
N ARG A 58 -8.32 -4.79 -16.42
CA ARG A 58 -9.46 -4.59 -17.32
C ARG A 58 -9.27 -5.41 -18.59
N ALA A 59 -10.29 -6.18 -18.91
CA ALA A 59 -10.51 -6.77 -20.23
C ALA A 59 -11.72 -6.07 -20.87
N SER A 60 -12.02 -6.36 -22.14
CA SER A 60 -13.07 -5.66 -22.89
C SER A 60 -14.40 -5.55 -22.14
N GLU A 61 -14.87 -6.64 -21.53
CA GLU A 61 -16.18 -6.70 -20.85
C GLU A 61 -16.09 -6.96 -19.34
N ARG A 62 -14.89 -7.11 -18.79
CA ARG A 62 -14.70 -7.51 -17.40
C ARG A 62 -13.69 -6.62 -16.70
N VAL A 63 -14.02 -6.26 -15.47
CA VAL A 63 -13.10 -5.59 -14.54
C VAL A 63 -12.79 -6.55 -13.39
N LYS A 64 -11.53 -6.91 -13.24
CA LYS A 64 -11.06 -7.74 -12.14
C LYS A 64 -10.35 -6.87 -11.12
N VAL A 65 -10.86 -6.84 -9.90
CA VAL A 65 -10.28 -6.12 -8.78
C VAL A 65 -9.64 -7.11 -7.83
N ILE A 66 -8.34 -7.00 -7.63
CA ILE A 66 -7.56 -7.86 -6.74
C ILE A 66 -7.22 -7.05 -5.49
N ILE A 67 -7.70 -7.51 -4.34
CA ILE A 67 -7.54 -6.84 -3.05
C ILE A 67 -6.52 -7.61 -2.22
N TYR A 68 -5.40 -6.96 -1.88
CA TYR A 68 -4.40 -7.50 -0.96
C TYR A 68 -4.71 -7.04 0.46
N THR A 69 -5.02 -7.98 1.35
CA THR A 69 -5.47 -7.68 2.72
C THR A 69 -4.76 -8.55 3.77
N ALA A 70 -4.59 -7.98 4.96
CA ALA A 70 -4.09 -8.71 6.12
C ALA A 70 -5.15 -9.62 6.77
N LYS A 71 -6.44 -9.28 6.61
CA LYS A 71 -7.55 -10.00 7.26
C LYS A 71 -8.64 -10.37 6.24
N PRO A 72 -8.42 -11.39 5.41
CA PRO A 72 -9.36 -11.77 4.36
C PRO A 72 -10.74 -12.16 4.90
N GLY A 73 -10.80 -12.77 6.10
CA GLY A 73 -12.06 -13.16 6.73
C GLY A 73 -13.04 -11.99 6.99
N VAL A 74 -12.52 -10.79 7.23
CA VAL A 74 -13.35 -9.59 7.43
C VAL A 74 -14.01 -9.14 6.12
N ILE A 75 -13.36 -9.37 4.98
CA ILE A 75 -13.89 -9.00 3.66
C ILE A 75 -14.88 -10.05 3.15
N ILE A 76 -14.58 -11.32 3.40
CA ILE A 76 -15.43 -12.44 2.94
C ILE A 76 -16.73 -12.48 3.76
N GLY A 77 -16.63 -12.25 5.07
CA GLY A 77 -17.76 -12.33 5.99
C GLY A 77 -18.25 -13.75 6.24
N LYS A 78 -19.33 -13.88 7.01
CA LYS A 78 -19.95 -15.17 7.30
C LYS A 78 -20.62 -15.73 6.05
N GLY A 79 -20.18 -16.92 5.60
CA GLY A 79 -20.74 -17.57 4.42
C GLY A 79 -20.60 -16.81 3.09
N GLY A 80 -19.72 -15.79 3.02
CA GLY A 80 -19.52 -15.00 1.81
C GLY A 80 -20.52 -13.86 1.59
N ALA A 81 -21.36 -13.53 2.58
CA ALA A 81 -22.39 -12.50 2.45
C ALA A 81 -21.79 -11.10 2.22
N ASP A 82 -20.70 -10.76 2.91
CA ASP A 82 -20.10 -9.43 2.84
C ASP A 82 -19.44 -9.17 1.49
N ILE A 83 -18.79 -10.19 0.91
CA ILE A 83 -18.20 -10.06 -0.44
C ILE A 83 -19.28 -9.93 -1.52
N GLU A 84 -20.43 -10.59 -1.38
CA GLU A 84 -21.54 -10.43 -2.32
C GLU A 84 -22.15 -9.04 -2.25
N ASN A 85 -22.34 -8.50 -1.04
CA ASN A 85 -22.80 -7.13 -0.85
C ASN A 85 -21.79 -6.13 -1.40
N LEU A 86 -20.49 -6.36 -1.17
CA LEU A 86 -19.42 -5.54 -1.73
C LEU A 86 -19.45 -5.52 -3.27
N LYS A 87 -19.63 -6.69 -3.91
CA LYS A 87 -19.78 -6.79 -5.38
C LYS A 87 -20.99 -6.01 -5.88
N LYS A 88 -22.15 -6.07 -5.19
CA LYS A 88 -23.35 -5.31 -5.56
C LYS A 88 -23.15 -3.80 -5.47
N GLU A 89 -22.41 -3.32 -4.47
CA GLU A 89 -22.11 -1.90 -4.33
C GLU A 89 -21.10 -1.42 -5.37
N LEU A 90 -20.06 -2.21 -5.64
CA LEU A 90 -19.10 -1.91 -6.69
C LEU A 90 -19.73 -1.93 -8.09
N ALA A 91 -20.69 -2.79 -8.33
CA ALA A 91 -21.45 -2.83 -9.59
C ALA A 91 -22.26 -1.54 -9.87
N LYS A 92 -22.43 -0.66 -8.88
CA LYS A 92 -23.02 0.67 -9.10
C LYS A 92 -22.02 1.70 -9.61
N LEU A 93 -20.71 1.39 -9.51
CA LEU A 93 -19.63 2.28 -9.92
C LEU A 93 -19.10 1.96 -11.32
N THR A 94 -19.46 0.80 -11.88
CA THR A 94 -18.98 0.34 -13.18
C THR A 94 -20.10 -0.37 -13.94
N ASP A 95 -20.18 -0.14 -15.24
CA ASP A 95 -21.16 -0.78 -16.13
C ASP A 95 -20.69 -2.17 -16.59
N LYS A 96 -19.44 -2.54 -16.29
CA LYS A 96 -18.82 -3.80 -16.73
C LYS A 96 -19.00 -4.91 -15.69
N LYS A 97 -18.91 -6.15 -16.14
CA LYS A 97 -18.95 -7.31 -15.25
C LYS A 97 -17.76 -7.31 -14.29
N LEU A 98 -18.03 -7.22 -12.99
CA LEU A 98 -17.02 -7.11 -11.96
C LEU A 98 -16.68 -8.47 -11.34
N VAL A 99 -15.38 -8.75 -11.21
CA VAL A 99 -14.85 -9.91 -10.50
C VAL A 99 -13.94 -9.41 -9.37
N VAL A 100 -14.22 -9.82 -8.14
CA VAL A 100 -13.40 -9.48 -6.97
C VAL A 100 -12.62 -10.71 -6.53
N ASP A 101 -11.31 -10.57 -6.46
CA ASP A 101 -10.37 -11.57 -5.97
C ASP A 101 -9.68 -11.05 -4.69
N ILE A 102 -9.52 -11.91 -3.68
CA ILE A 102 -8.93 -11.53 -2.40
C ILE A 102 -7.65 -12.31 -2.22
N LYS A 103 -6.54 -11.60 -2.01
CA LYS A 103 -5.24 -12.19 -1.71
C LYS A 103 -4.80 -11.85 -0.29
N GLU A 104 -4.46 -12.88 0.46
CA GLU A 104 -3.98 -12.74 1.83
C GLU A 104 -2.52 -12.29 1.89
N ILE A 105 -2.22 -11.35 2.78
CA ILE A 105 -0.88 -10.93 3.13
C ILE A 105 -0.44 -11.66 4.39
N LYS A 106 0.45 -12.64 4.23
CA LYS A 106 0.94 -13.48 5.34
C LYS A 106 1.76 -12.70 6.38
N ARG A 107 2.43 -11.61 5.99
CA ARG A 107 3.31 -10.81 6.86
C ARG A 107 2.97 -9.33 6.76
N PRO A 108 1.92 -8.86 7.45
CA PRO A 108 1.46 -7.46 7.36
C PRO A 108 2.50 -6.44 7.85
N ASP A 109 3.33 -6.79 8.84
CA ASP A 109 4.40 -5.93 9.34
C ASP A 109 5.55 -5.71 8.33
N ARG A 110 5.51 -6.37 7.17
CA ARG A 110 6.46 -6.22 6.07
C ARG A 110 5.91 -5.39 4.91
N GLU A 111 4.65 -4.96 5.01
CA GLU A 111 3.98 -4.12 4.02
C GLU A 111 3.98 -2.67 4.49
N ALA A 112 4.62 -1.77 3.72
CA ALA A 112 4.84 -0.39 4.14
C ALA A 112 3.55 0.38 4.35
N GLN A 113 2.50 0.12 3.55
CA GLN A 113 1.21 0.77 3.69
C GLN A 113 0.52 0.40 5.01
N LEU A 114 0.51 -0.89 5.37
CA LEU A 114 -0.10 -1.36 6.62
C LEU A 114 0.66 -0.86 7.86
N VAL A 115 1.99 -0.80 7.77
CA VAL A 115 2.82 -0.23 8.83
C VAL A 115 2.56 1.27 8.98
N ALA A 116 2.41 2.03 7.89
CA ALA A 116 2.07 3.45 7.93
C ALA A 116 0.70 3.67 8.57
N GLU A 117 -0.31 2.90 8.20
CA GLU A 117 -1.65 2.96 8.80
C GLU A 117 -1.65 2.57 10.29
N SER A 118 -0.85 1.57 10.67
CA SER A 118 -0.69 1.19 12.09
C SER A 118 -0.06 2.31 12.91
N ILE A 119 0.90 3.06 12.36
CA ILE A 119 1.48 4.23 13.02
C ILE A 119 0.43 5.34 13.12
N ALA A 120 -0.30 5.64 12.03
CA ALA A 120 -1.34 6.66 12.01
C ALA A 120 -2.42 6.39 13.06
N GLN A 121 -2.92 5.15 13.14
CA GLN A 121 -3.91 4.74 14.13
C GLN A 121 -3.40 4.89 15.59
N GLN A 122 -2.11 4.57 15.83
CA GLN A 122 -1.52 4.79 17.14
C GLN A 122 -1.44 6.28 17.51
N LEU A 123 -1.15 7.15 16.54
CA LEU A 123 -1.11 8.60 16.75
C LEU A 123 -2.51 9.16 17.03
N GLU A 124 -3.54 8.70 16.35
CA GLU A 124 -4.95 9.03 16.63
C GLU A 124 -5.36 8.61 18.05
N ASN A 125 -4.88 7.46 18.51
CA ASN A 125 -5.06 6.96 19.86
C ASN A 125 -4.15 7.64 20.90
N ARG A 126 -3.55 8.79 20.56
CA ARG A 126 -2.70 9.61 21.44
C ARG A 126 -1.45 8.90 21.97
N VAL A 127 -0.96 7.88 21.30
CA VAL A 127 0.33 7.27 21.62
C VAL A 127 1.45 8.23 21.21
N SER A 128 2.49 8.34 22.04
CA SER A 128 3.66 9.15 21.71
C SER A 128 4.26 8.71 20.36
N PHE A 129 4.49 9.66 19.46
CA PHE A 129 5.01 9.40 18.12
C PHE A 129 6.33 8.63 18.13
N ARG A 130 7.22 8.90 19.11
CA ARG A 130 8.48 8.19 19.27
C ARG A 130 8.26 6.71 19.59
N ARG A 131 7.30 6.41 20.46
CA ARG A 131 6.96 5.04 20.84
C ARG A 131 6.29 4.30 19.67
N ALA A 132 5.34 4.95 18.99
CA ALA A 132 4.65 4.41 17.84
C ALA A 132 5.64 4.02 16.73
N MET A 133 6.56 4.94 16.35
CA MET A 133 7.56 4.67 15.33
C MET A 133 8.51 3.55 15.73
N LYS A 134 9.13 3.60 16.90
CA LYS A 134 10.11 2.58 17.34
C LYS A 134 9.47 1.20 17.51
N SER A 135 8.26 1.11 18.05
CA SER A 135 7.56 -0.16 18.23
C SER A 135 7.23 -0.83 16.89
N THR A 136 6.75 -0.06 15.92
CA THR A 136 6.43 -0.58 14.58
C THR A 136 7.70 -0.96 13.81
N MET A 137 8.77 -0.17 13.90
CA MET A 137 10.06 -0.51 13.29
C MET A 137 10.60 -1.85 13.82
N GLY A 138 10.62 -2.03 15.14
CA GLY A 138 11.05 -3.29 15.74
C GLY A 138 10.22 -4.50 15.31
N ARG A 139 8.90 -4.35 15.09
CA ARG A 139 8.04 -5.42 14.54
C ARG A 139 8.40 -5.73 13.10
N SER A 140 8.60 -4.72 12.26
CA SER A 140 8.97 -4.92 10.85
C SER A 140 10.33 -5.59 10.70
N MET A 141 11.33 -5.24 11.53
CA MET A 141 12.64 -5.89 11.54
C MET A 141 12.52 -7.37 11.97
N LYS A 142 11.72 -7.66 12.99
CA LYS A 142 11.42 -9.04 13.43
C LYS A 142 10.68 -9.85 12.36
N ALA A 143 9.83 -9.20 11.55
CA ALA A 143 9.15 -9.83 10.43
C ALA A 143 10.06 -10.14 9.23
N GLY A 144 11.35 -9.73 9.30
CA GLY A 144 12.37 -10.04 8.29
C GLY A 144 12.55 -8.94 7.24
N ALA A 145 12.27 -7.69 7.57
CA ALA A 145 12.71 -6.56 6.77
C ALA A 145 14.23 -6.36 6.93
N LEU A 146 14.94 -6.03 5.86
CA LEU A 146 16.38 -5.75 5.89
C LEU A 146 16.69 -4.32 6.31
N GLY A 147 15.70 -3.45 6.21
CA GLY A 147 15.78 -2.08 6.69
C GLY A 147 14.42 -1.40 6.62
N ILE A 148 14.24 -0.45 7.52
CA ILE A 148 13.03 0.37 7.60
C ILE A 148 13.38 1.82 7.90
N LYS A 149 12.66 2.73 7.25
CA LYS A 149 12.68 4.16 7.55
C LYS A 149 11.26 4.64 7.72
N THR A 150 11.01 5.35 8.81
CA THR A 150 9.73 5.98 9.09
C THR A 150 9.93 7.48 9.24
N ALA A 151 8.99 8.26 8.76
CA ALA A 151 8.97 9.71 8.92
C ALA A 151 7.55 10.14 9.30
N VAL A 152 7.45 10.97 10.32
CA VAL A 152 6.18 11.59 10.75
C VAL A 152 6.35 13.09 10.70
N SER A 153 5.42 13.79 10.07
CA SER A 153 5.44 15.23 9.85
C SER A 153 4.13 15.88 10.28
N GLY A 154 4.24 17.07 10.81
CA GLY A 154 3.12 17.88 11.31
C GLY A 154 3.34 18.42 12.71
N ARG A 155 2.27 18.74 13.42
CA ARG A 155 2.29 19.25 14.82
C ARG A 155 2.48 18.09 15.80
N LEU A 156 3.70 17.58 15.90
CA LEU A 156 4.04 16.42 16.71
C LEU A 156 3.85 16.70 18.21
N GLY A 157 3.00 15.89 18.85
CA GLY A 157 2.67 16.05 20.26
C GLY A 157 1.88 17.32 20.58
N GLY A 158 1.23 17.95 19.60
CA GLY A 158 0.46 19.19 19.77
C GLY A 158 1.30 20.48 19.74
N ALA A 159 2.58 20.40 19.34
CA ALA A 159 3.44 21.57 19.21
C ALA A 159 2.88 22.57 18.19
N ASP A 160 3.03 23.88 18.44
CA ASP A 160 2.53 24.93 17.54
C ASP A 160 3.26 24.94 16.21
N ILE A 161 4.57 24.70 16.23
CA ILE A 161 5.40 24.65 15.03
C ILE A 161 5.46 23.21 14.53
N ALA A 162 5.05 23.00 13.28
CA ALA A 162 5.16 21.70 12.63
C ALA A 162 6.63 21.35 12.37
N ARG A 163 6.96 20.08 12.56
CA ARG A 163 8.28 19.55 12.25
C ARG A 163 8.17 18.13 11.69
N THR A 164 9.27 17.66 11.12
CA THR A 164 9.39 16.29 10.63
C THR A 164 10.43 15.55 11.47
N GLU A 165 10.02 14.41 12.01
CA GLU A 165 10.91 13.50 12.73
C GLU A 165 11.00 12.20 11.94
N PHE A 166 12.20 11.65 11.83
CA PHE A 166 12.41 10.39 11.13
C PHE A 166 13.35 9.49 11.91
N TYR A 167 13.08 8.20 11.82
CA TYR A 167 13.94 7.14 12.36
C TYR A 167 14.21 6.12 11.26
N SER A 168 15.39 5.53 11.29
CA SER A 168 15.79 4.48 10.36
C SER A 168 16.54 3.38 11.09
N GLU A 169 16.35 2.14 10.65
CA GLU A 169 17.03 0.96 11.16
C GLU A 169 17.36 0.04 9.98
N GLY A 170 18.58 -0.52 9.97
CA GLY A 170 19.08 -1.31 8.85
C GLY A 170 19.46 -0.48 7.63
N THR A 171 19.57 -1.12 6.48
CA THR A 171 20.00 -0.51 5.21
C THR A 171 18.82 -0.21 4.31
N ILE A 172 18.78 0.98 3.69
CA ILE A 172 17.72 1.37 2.76
C ILE A 172 18.33 2.05 1.54
N PRO A 173 18.72 1.28 0.52
CA PRO A 173 19.38 1.80 -0.68
C PRO A 173 18.35 2.39 -1.66
N LEU A 174 17.87 3.61 -1.40
CA LEU A 174 16.83 4.26 -2.22
C LEU A 174 17.25 4.48 -3.67
N GLN A 175 18.56 4.66 -3.92
CA GLN A 175 19.13 4.90 -5.25
C GLN A 175 19.28 3.62 -6.09
N THR A 176 19.34 2.45 -5.46
CA THR A 176 19.54 1.17 -6.14
C THR A 176 18.19 0.70 -6.74
N LEU A 177 18.06 0.70 -8.07
CA LEU A 177 16.81 0.34 -8.74
C LEU A 177 16.41 -1.13 -8.57
N ARG A 178 17.40 -2.04 -8.46
CA ARG A 178 17.17 -3.46 -8.19
C ARG A 178 16.73 -3.77 -6.75
N ALA A 179 16.84 -2.79 -5.83
CA ALA A 179 16.37 -2.96 -4.46
C ALA A 179 14.84 -2.91 -4.39
N ASP A 180 14.23 -3.96 -3.84
CA ASP A 180 12.79 -4.00 -3.59
C ASP A 180 12.46 -3.15 -2.36
N ILE A 181 12.07 -1.90 -2.60
CA ILE A 181 11.64 -0.97 -1.57
C ILE A 181 10.14 -0.77 -1.71
N ASP A 182 9.45 -1.11 -0.63
CA ASP A 182 8.03 -0.83 -0.47
C ASP A 182 7.84 0.53 0.18
N TYR A 183 6.82 1.27 -0.25
CA TYR A 183 6.52 2.61 0.23
C TYR A 183 5.06 2.72 0.64
N GLY A 184 4.82 3.26 1.83
CA GLY A 184 3.48 3.51 2.34
C GLY A 184 3.33 4.95 2.82
N PHE A 185 2.14 5.50 2.60
CA PHE A 185 1.73 6.82 3.09
C PHE A 185 0.39 6.70 3.79
N ALA A 186 0.28 7.31 4.97
CA ALA A 186 -0.96 7.40 5.71
C ALA A 186 -1.06 8.77 6.40
N GLU A 187 -2.28 9.22 6.61
CA GLU A 187 -2.58 10.43 7.38
C GLU A 187 -3.25 10.02 8.70
N ALA A 188 -2.85 10.64 9.79
CA ALA A 188 -3.49 10.51 11.10
C ALA A 188 -4.27 11.78 11.42
N ASP A 189 -5.56 11.65 11.71
CA ASP A 189 -6.41 12.76 12.10
C ASP A 189 -6.34 12.97 13.61
N THR A 190 -5.64 14.03 14.01
CA THR A 190 -5.49 14.38 15.42
C THR A 190 -6.26 15.65 15.76
N THR A 191 -6.51 15.88 17.04
CA THR A 191 -7.19 17.10 17.52
C THR A 191 -6.45 18.39 17.16
N TYR A 192 -5.14 18.32 16.86
CA TYR A 192 -4.29 19.45 16.47
C TYR A 192 -4.08 19.58 14.96
N GLY A 193 -4.72 18.72 14.18
CA GLY A 193 -4.60 18.67 12.72
C GLY A 193 -4.08 17.34 12.22
N LYS A 194 -3.86 17.24 10.91
CA LYS A 194 -3.37 16.02 10.26
C LYS A 194 -1.87 15.84 10.44
N LEU A 195 -1.46 14.61 10.72
CA LEU A 195 -0.07 14.19 10.72
C LEU A 195 0.17 13.26 9.52
N GLY A 196 1.16 13.58 8.68
CA GLY A 196 1.57 12.73 7.58
C GLY A 196 2.59 11.69 8.03
N VAL A 197 2.31 10.42 7.74
CA VAL A 197 3.20 9.29 8.03
C VAL A 197 3.72 8.72 6.72
N LYS A 198 5.04 8.59 6.58
CA LYS A 198 5.69 7.96 5.44
C LYS A 198 6.57 6.82 5.93
N VAL A 199 6.47 5.67 5.26
CA VAL A 199 7.24 4.46 5.61
C VAL A 199 7.90 3.91 4.37
N TRP A 200 9.16 3.52 4.50
CA TRP A 200 9.95 2.81 3.48
C TRP A 200 10.44 1.50 4.10
N ILE A 201 10.19 0.38 3.47
CA ILE A 201 10.63 -0.94 3.90
C ILE A 201 11.47 -1.57 2.79
N TYR A 202 12.69 -1.95 3.13
CA TYR A 202 13.58 -2.67 2.23
C TYR A 202 13.38 -4.17 2.41
N LYS A 203 12.95 -4.85 1.35
CA LYS A 203 12.64 -6.29 1.33
C LYS A 203 13.79 -7.15 0.80
N GLY A 204 14.79 -6.57 0.15
CA GLY A 204 15.93 -7.23 -0.46
C GLY A 204 16.19 -6.78 -1.90
N GLU A 205 17.15 -7.38 -2.57
CA GLU A 205 17.46 -7.13 -3.98
C GLU A 205 16.78 -8.17 -4.88
N VAL A 206 16.23 -7.70 -6.00
CA VAL A 206 15.71 -8.54 -7.07
C VAL A 206 16.77 -8.60 -8.16
N LEU A 207 17.48 -9.72 -8.24
CA LEU A 207 18.45 -9.95 -9.31
C LEU A 207 17.71 -10.51 -10.53
N PRO A 208 18.14 -10.16 -11.76
CA PRO A 208 17.58 -10.79 -12.95
C PRO A 208 17.86 -12.30 -12.89
N THR A 209 16.80 -13.09 -12.97
CA THR A 209 16.92 -14.53 -13.13
C THR A 209 17.57 -14.75 -14.51
N LYS A 210 18.75 -15.38 -14.53
CA LYS A 210 19.33 -15.84 -15.80
C LYS A 210 18.23 -16.67 -16.48
N ALA A 211 17.76 -16.22 -17.64
CA ALA A 211 16.94 -17.05 -18.51
C ALA A 211 17.69 -18.38 -18.63
N LYS A 212 17.02 -19.48 -18.41
CA LYS A 212 17.57 -20.81 -18.71
C LYS A 212 17.76 -20.83 -20.22
N GLU A 213 18.95 -20.43 -20.66
CA GLU A 213 19.44 -20.73 -22.00
C GLU A 213 19.57 -22.25 -22.05
N GLY A 214 18.84 -22.84 -22.95
CA GLY A 214 19.14 -24.20 -23.40
C GLY A 214 18.20 -25.28 -22.88
N SER A 215 17.14 -25.50 -23.60
CA SER A 215 16.68 -26.84 -23.94
C SER A 215 15.98 -26.81 -25.34
N GLU A 216 16.75 -26.39 -26.32
CA GLU A 216 16.55 -26.88 -27.70
C GLU A 216 17.69 -27.84 -27.97
N GLN A 217 17.43 -29.13 -27.86
CA GLN A 217 18.02 -30.23 -28.58
C GLN A 217 16.94 -31.27 -28.86
#